data_2e49be21446e3471e09c0ecab719b222
#
_entry.id   2e49be21446e3471e09c0ecab719b222
#
_cell.length_a   1.000
_cell.length_b   1.000
_cell.length_c   1.000
_cell.angle_alpha   90.00
_cell.angle_beta   90.00
_cell.angle_gamma   90.00
#
_symmetry.space_group_name_H-M   'P 1'
#
loop_
_entity.id
_entity.type
_entity.pdbx_description
1 polymer ?
#
loop_
_entity_poly.entity_id
_entity_poly.type
_entity_poly.pdbx_seq_one_letter_code
_entity_poly.pdbx_strand_id
1 'polypeptide(L)'
;MLNWLWNGNDVTEDVIPENAVGFVYKIEHIPSGKYYIGKKSLQSVRNVKIGKRELQRIREERKLAGIRGSLPKKKKVRKSSDWQKYYSSNDWIKEQISEGKEEEFKRSVLQFCYSKKSLSYYEVHYQFKYDVLSDDNCL
;
A
#
# COMPACT_ATOMS: atom_id res chain seq x y z
N MET A 1 -11.20 -15.43 4.02
CA MET A 1 -9.95 -14.72 3.64
C MET A 1 -9.13 -14.46 4.88
N LEU A 2 -7.83 -14.80 4.84
CA LEU A 2 -6.92 -14.55 5.95
C LEU A 2 -6.56 -13.07 6.01
N ASN A 3 -6.52 -12.52 7.21
CA ASN A 3 -6.15 -11.12 7.42
C ASN A 3 -4.63 -10.94 7.48
N TRP A 4 -4.19 -9.70 7.28
CA TRP A 4 -2.82 -9.31 7.60
C TRP A 4 -2.62 -9.37 9.11
N LEU A 5 -1.40 -9.72 9.54
CA LEU A 5 -1.03 -9.79 10.95
C LEU A 5 -0.01 -8.69 11.30
N TRP A 6 -0.20 -8.07 12.46
CA TRP A 6 0.74 -7.11 13.04
C TRP A 6 0.98 -7.50 14.50
N ASN A 7 2.23 -7.84 14.83
CA ASN A 7 2.58 -8.35 16.15
C ASN A 7 1.71 -9.54 16.60
N GLY A 8 1.33 -10.39 15.64
CA GLY A 8 0.50 -11.58 15.92
C GLY A 8 -1.01 -11.33 15.97
N ASN A 9 -1.46 -10.09 15.81
CA ASN A 9 -2.87 -9.72 15.83
C ASN A 9 -3.37 -9.34 14.43
N ASP A 10 -4.65 -9.55 14.18
CA ASP A 10 -5.27 -9.17 12.91
C ASP A 10 -5.19 -7.67 12.69
N VAL A 11 -4.85 -7.27 11.45
CA VAL A 11 -4.83 -5.87 11.05
C VAL A 11 -6.20 -5.46 10.55
N THR A 12 -6.86 -4.60 11.30
CA THR A 12 -8.10 -3.94 10.91
C THR A 12 -7.81 -2.46 10.65
N GLU A 13 -8.78 -1.72 10.11
CA GLU A 13 -8.61 -0.29 9.90
C GLU A 13 -8.31 0.47 11.20
N ASP A 14 -8.83 -0.02 12.33
CA ASP A 14 -8.61 0.58 13.64
C ASP A 14 -7.16 0.43 14.14
N VAL A 15 -6.46 -0.60 13.69
CA VAL A 15 -5.07 -0.88 14.08
C VAL A 15 -4.08 -0.05 13.26
N ILE A 16 -4.46 0.35 12.06
CA ILE A 16 -3.60 1.12 11.16
C ILE A 16 -3.41 2.53 11.71
N PRO A 17 -2.16 3.01 11.88
CA PRO A 17 -1.91 4.39 12.29
C PRO A 17 -2.56 5.38 11.31
N GLU A 18 -3.19 6.41 11.83
CA GLU A 18 -3.95 7.40 11.04
C GLU A 18 -3.14 8.04 9.92
N ASN A 19 -1.87 8.32 10.17
CA ASN A 19 -0.99 8.99 9.21
C ASN A 19 -0.16 8.03 8.35
N ALA A 20 -0.38 6.72 8.47
CA ALA A 20 0.37 5.75 7.69
C ALA A 20 0.00 5.83 6.21
N VAL A 21 1.01 5.87 5.33
CA VAL A 21 0.81 5.89 3.88
C VAL A 21 0.98 4.51 3.26
N GLY A 22 1.63 3.60 3.96
CA GLY A 22 1.86 2.25 3.50
C GLY A 22 2.55 1.39 4.55
N PHE A 23 2.86 0.17 4.19
CA PHE A 23 3.57 -0.75 5.07
C PHE A 23 4.53 -1.66 4.30
N VAL A 24 5.56 -2.10 4.99
CA VAL A 24 6.46 -3.15 4.52
C VAL A 24 5.95 -4.47 5.07
N TYR A 25 5.92 -5.50 4.23
CA TYR A 25 5.32 -6.77 4.58
C TYR A 25 6.24 -7.95 4.29
N LYS A 26 5.93 -9.07 4.94
CA LYS A 26 6.48 -10.38 4.66
C LYS A 26 5.34 -11.35 4.42
N ILE A 27 5.37 -12.04 3.29
CA ILE A 27 4.42 -13.11 2.97
C ILE A 27 5.18 -14.43 3.00
N GLU A 28 4.73 -15.35 3.83
CA GLU A 28 5.37 -16.67 4.01
C GLU A 28 4.48 -17.76 3.44
N HIS A 29 5.09 -18.67 2.66
CA HIS A 29 4.45 -19.91 2.29
C HIS A 29 4.81 -20.97 3.33
N ILE A 30 3.86 -21.31 4.17
CA ILE A 30 4.08 -22.16 5.35
C ILE A 30 4.63 -23.54 4.98
N PRO A 31 4.06 -24.28 4.00
CA PRO A 31 4.54 -25.62 3.68
C PRO A 31 5.98 -25.67 3.16
N SER A 32 6.41 -24.67 2.39
CA SER A 32 7.75 -24.67 1.78
C SER A 32 8.78 -23.84 2.54
N GLY A 33 8.35 -22.96 3.43
CA GLY A 33 9.22 -21.99 4.11
C GLY A 33 9.68 -20.84 3.22
N LYS A 34 9.21 -20.76 1.99
CA LYS A 34 9.53 -19.64 1.09
C LYS A 34 8.82 -18.38 1.52
N TYR A 35 9.44 -17.22 1.27
CA TYR A 35 8.87 -15.95 1.65
C TYR A 35 9.20 -14.85 0.65
N TYR A 36 8.47 -13.74 0.75
CA TYR A 36 8.67 -12.55 -0.05
C TYR A 36 8.52 -11.30 0.82
N ILE A 37 9.41 -10.33 0.64
CA ILE A 37 9.37 -9.04 1.34
C ILE A 37 9.12 -7.94 0.32
N GLY A 38 8.10 -7.13 0.56
CA GLY A 38 7.73 -6.05 -0.33
C GLY A 38 7.09 -4.90 0.42
N LYS A 39 6.56 -3.95 -0.34
CA LYS A 39 5.84 -2.80 0.19
C LYS A 39 4.48 -2.67 -0.46
N LYS A 40 3.53 -2.07 0.28
CA LYS A 40 2.19 -1.78 -0.22
C LYS A 40 1.74 -0.41 0.27
N SER A 41 1.20 0.38 -0.64
CA SER A 41 0.57 1.65 -0.29
C SER A 41 -0.84 1.41 0.23
N LEU A 42 -1.20 2.10 1.31
CA LEU A 42 -2.56 2.04 1.86
C LEU A 42 -3.54 2.85 1.04
N GLN A 43 -3.05 3.86 0.34
CA GLN A 43 -3.87 4.72 -0.52
C GLN A 43 -3.21 4.88 -1.87
N SER A 44 -4.02 4.90 -2.92
CA SER A 44 -3.57 5.31 -4.25
C SER A 44 -3.93 6.78 -4.47
N VAL A 45 -2.99 7.51 -5.07
CA VAL A 45 -3.18 8.93 -5.42
C VAL A 45 -3.09 9.05 -6.93
N ARG A 46 -4.09 9.65 -7.54
CA ARG A 46 -4.08 9.92 -8.98
C ARG A 46 -4.55 11.34 -9.26
N ASN A 47 -4.09 11.90 -10.37
CA ASN A 47 -4.56 13.19 -10.86
C ASN A 47 -5.81 12.96 -11.71
N VAL A 48 -6.88 13.67 -11.37
CA VAL A 48 -8.15 13.60 -12.09
C VAL A 48 -8.47 14.97 -12.63
N LYS A 49 -8.97 15.04 -13.88
CA LYS A 49 -9.42 16.29 -14.49
C LYS A 49 -10.59 16.86 -13.68
N ILE A 50 -10.52 18.15 -13.36
CA ILE A 50 -11.59 18.84 -12.64
C ILE A 50 -12.79 19.04 -13.57
N GLY A 51 -13.98 18.60 -13.12
CA GLY A 51 -15.22 18.79 -13.87
C GLY A 51 -15.67 20.25 -13.91
N LYS A 52 -16.55 20.56 -14.86
CA LYS A 52 -17.04 21.93 -15.08
C LYS A 52 -17.70 22.54 -13.85
N ARG A 53 -18.54 21.78 -13.15
CA ARG A 53 -19.25 22.26 -11.94
C ARG A 53 -18.31 22.59 -10.80
N GLU A 54 -17.32 21.75 -10.57
CA GLU A 54 -16.32 21.96 -9.54
C GLU A 54 -15.42 23.16 -9.89
N LEU A 55 -15.04 23.28 -11.15
CA LEU A 55 -14.25 24.42 -11.65
C LEU A 55 -14.99 25.74 -11.47
N GLN A 56 -16.29 25.76 -11.74
CA GLN A 56 -17.17 26.91 -11.51
C GLN A 56 -17.18 27.31 -10.04
N ARG A 57 -17.35 26.33 -9.13
CA ARG A 57 -17.34 26.56 -7.69
C ARG A 57 -16.01 27.13 -7.21
N ILE A 58 -14.89 26.58 -7.71
CA ILE A 58 -13.55 27.08 -7.37
C ILE A 58 -13.39 28.53 -7.85
N ARG A 59 -13.87 28.83 -9.05
CA ARG A 59 -13.84 30.18 -9.62
C ARG A 59 -14.59 31.19 -8.75
N GLU A 60 -15.79 30.83 -8.30
CA GLU A 60 -16.62 31.66 -7.42
C GLU A 60 -15.98 31.85 -6.04
N GLU A 61 -15.45 30.81 -5.43
CA GLU A 61 -14.75 30.87 -4.16
C GLU A 61 -13.52 31.77 -4.23
N ARG A 62 -12.72 31.67 -5.29
CA ARG A 62 -11.54 32.51 -5.51
C ARG A 62 -11.90 33.98 -5.71
N LYS A 63 -12.99 34.23 -6.41
CA LYS A 63 -13.49 35.58 -6.63
C LYS A 63 -13.89 36.25 -5.30
N LEU A 64 -14.59 35.51 -4.44
CA LEU A 64 -14.99 35.99 -3.12
C LEU A 64 -13.79 36.18 -2.18
N ALA A 65 -12.79 35.34 -2.27
CA ALA A 65 -11.57 35.45 -1.46
C ALA A 65 -10.52 36.41 -2.03
N GLY A 66 -10.76 37.00 -3.21
CA GLY A 66 -9.82 37.90 -3.86
C GLY A 66 -8.54 37.23 -4.37
N ILE A 67 -8.56 35.92 -4.54
CA ILE A 67 -7.41 35.14 -5.02
C ILE A 67 -7.31 35.24 -6.54
N ARG A 68 -6.13 35.64 -7.02
CA ARG A 68 -5.83 35.73 -8.46
C ARG A 68 -4.92 34.57 -8.87
N GLY A 69 -4.97 34.20 -10.14
CA GLY A 69 -4.11 33.16 -10.74
C GLY A 69 -4.89 32.20 -11.61
N SER A 70 -4.18 31.25 -12.21
CA SER A 70 -4.78 30.23 -13.06
C SER A 70 -5.61 29.27 -12.24
N LEU A 71 -6.73 28.82 -12.80
CA LEU A 71 -7.54 27.77 -12.19
C LEU A 71 -6.82 26.42 -12.31
N PRO A 72 -6.92 25.55 -11.29
CA PRO A 72 -6.33 24.24 -11.39
C PRO A 72 -7.06 23.41 -12.46
N LYS A 73 -6.31 22.66 -13.26
CA LYS A 73 -6.87 21.79 -14.31
C LYS A 73 -7.09 20.37 -13.80
N LYS A 74 -6.31 19.96 -12.80
CA LYS A 74 -6.33 18.62 -12.22
C LYS A 74 -6.32 18.70 -10.71
N LYS A 75 -6.93 17.71 -10.08
CA LYS A 75 -6.89 17.56 -8.63
C LYS A 75 -6.34 16.18 -8.27
N LYS A 76 -5.72 16.07 -7.11
CA LYS A 76 -5.30 14.78 -6.56
C LYS A 76 -6.49 14.13 -5.86
N VAL A 77 -6.82 12.91 -6.28
CA VAL A 77 -7.85 12.11 -5.63
C VAL A 77 -7.16 10.96 -4.91
N ARG A 78 -7.38 10.85 -3.60
CA ARG A 78 -6.89 9.76 -2.78
C ARG A 78 -7.98 8.71 -2.64
N LYS A 79 -7.64 7.47 -2.90
CA LYS A 79 -8.55 6.35 -2.78
C LYS A 79 -7.85 5.25 -1.99
N SER A 80 -8.60 4.57 -1.12
CA SER A 80 -8.09 3.40 -0.43
C SER A 80 -7.62 2.36 -1.45
N SER A 81 -6.44 1.79 -1.25
CA SER A 81 -5.92 0.74 -2.11
C SER A 81 -6.57 -0.60 -1.76
N ASP A 82 -6.27 -1.62 -2.54
CA ASP A 82 -6.74 -3.00 -2.34
C ASP A 82 -5.89 -3.80 -1.34
N TRP A 83 -5.25 -3.12 -0.38
CA TRP A 83 -4.30 -3.72 0.55
C TRP A 83 -4.85 -4.93 1.30
N GLN A 84 -6.15 -4.93 1.62
CA GLN A 84 -6.78 -6.03 2.37
C GLN A 84 -6.75 -7.34 1.59
N LYS A 85 -6.89 -7.28 0.28
CA LYS A 85 -6.92 -8.43 -0.62
C LYS A 85 -5.57 -8.72 -1.27
N TYR A 86 -4.58 -7.90 -1.02
CA TYR A 86 -3.30 -7.93 -1.71
C TYR A 86 -2.40 -9.06 -1.20
N TYR A 87 -1.87 -9.85 -2.12
CA TYR A 87 -0.96 -10.98 -1.85
C TYR A 87 0.39 -10.83 -2.57
N SER A 88 0.86 -9.62 -2.74
CA SER A 88 2.14 -9.25 -3.37
C SER A 88 2.08 -9.11 -4.90
N SER A 89 3.18 -8.59 -5.46
CA SER A 89 3.40 -8.53 -6.90
C SER A 89 4.15 -9.75 -7.45
N ASN A 90 4.56 -10.67 -6.59
CA ASN A 90 5.27 -11.88 -6.99
C ASN A 90 4.36 -12.83 -7.77
N ASP A 91 4.78 -13.22 -8.97
CA ASP A 91 3.97 -14.02 -9.89
C ASP A 91 3.65 -15.41 -9.35
N TRP A 92 4.61 -16.04 -8.70
CA TRP A 92 4.40 -17.37 -8.12
C TRP A 92 3.34 -17.35 -7.02
N ILE A 93 3.40 -16.33 -6.13
CA ILE A 93 2.39 -16.16 -5.07
C ILE A 93 1.03 -15.90 -5.67
N LYS A 94 0.93 -15.03 -6.66
CA LYS A 94 -0.35 -14.75 -7.36
C LYS A 94 -0.94 -16.01 -7.98
N GLU A 95 -0.11 -16.84 -8.58
CA GLU A 95 -0.54 -18.09 -9.16
C GLU A 95 -1.11 -19.03 -8.12
N GLN A 96 -0.43 -19.20 -6.97
CA GLN A 96 -0.90 -20.04 -5.87
C GLN A 96 -2.23 -19.52 -5.30
N ILE A 97 -2.38 -18.22 -5.14
CA ILE A 97 -3.62 -17.62 -4.65
C ILE A 97 -4.77 -17.86 -5.64
N SER A 98 -4.51 -17.76 -6.96
CA SER A 98 -5.53 -18.01 -7.99
C SER A 98 -6.00 -19.46 -8.00
N GLU A 99 -5.15 -20.39 -7.53
CA GLU A 99 -5.49 -21.80 -7.39
C GLU A 99 -6.24 -22.13 -6.08
N GLY A 100 -6.57 -21.11 -5.28
CA GLY A 100 -7.32 -21.28 -4.04
C GLY A 100 -6.48 -21.69 -2.83
N LYS A 101 -5.17 -21.50 -2.88
CA LYS A 101 -4.25 -21.90 -1.81
C LYS A 101 -3.94 -20.79 -0.79
N GLU A 102 -4.89 -19.89 -0.55
CA GLU A 102 -4.72 -18.75 0.37
C GLU A 102 -4.33 -19.18 1.79
N GLU A 103 -4.86 -20.30 2.26
CA GLU A 103 -4.61 -20.82 3.62
C GLU A 103 -3.16 -21.24 3.85
N GLU A 104 -2.39 -21.48 2.79
CA GLU A 104 -0.98 -21.86 2.88
C GLU A 104 -0.06 -20.66 3.14
N PHE A 105 -0.60 -19.43 3.09
CA PHE A 105 0.17 -18.20 3.22
C PHE A 105 -0.14 -17.43 4.50
N LYS A 106 0.91 -16.89 5.10
CA LYS A 106 0.82 -15.97 6.24
C LYS A 106 1.33 -14.60 5.81
N ARG A 107 0.48 -13.59 5.92
CA ARG A 107 0.82 -12.20 5.60
C ARG A 107 1.07 -11.43 6.89
N SER A 108 2.27 -10.88 7.03
CA SER A 108 2.65 -10.11 8.22
C SER A 108 3.09 -8.71 7.83
N VAL A 109 2.63 -7.72 8.58
CA VAL A 109 3.13 -6.36 8.47
C VAL A 109 4.40 -6.26 9.31
N LEU A 110 5.50 -5.83 8.69
CA LEU A 110 6.77 -5.63 9.37
C LEU A 110 6.88 -4.21 9.95
N GLN A 111 6.40 -3.22 9.20
CA GLN A 111 6.45 -1.84 9.63
C GLN A 111 5.48 -0.96 8.86
N PHE A 112 4.73 -0.11 9.57
CA PHE A 112 3.96 0.97 8.97
C PHE A 112 4.88 2.16 8.68
N CYS A 113 4.66 2.81 7.54
CA CYS A 113 5.48 3.93 7.08
C CYS A 113 4.61 5.17 6.84
N TYR A 114 5.19 6.34 7.05
CA TYR A 114 4.47 7.61 7.05
C TYR A 114 4.83 8.52 5.87
N SER A 115 5.67 8.04 4.97
CA SER A 115 5.98 8.72 3.71
C SER A 115 6.38 7.70 2.65
N LYS A 116 6.30 8.09 1.37
CA LYS A 116 6.75 7.24 0.28
C LYS A 116 8.24 6.95 0.37
N LYS A 117 9.01 7.92 0.80
CA LYS A 117 10.46 7.79 0.98
C LYS A 117 10.81 6.78 2.06
N SER A 118 10.16 6.86 3.22
CA SER A 118 10.38 5.90 4.30
C SER A 118 9.89 4.51 3.92
N LEU A 119 8.79 4.41 3.18
CA LEU A 119 8.27 3.13 2.69
C LEU A 119 9.30 2.41 1.82
N SER A 120 9.93 3.10 0.88
CA SER A 120 10.97 2.55 0.03
C SER A 120 12.23 2.21 0.81
N TYR A 121 12.62 3.06 1.76
CA TYR A 121 13.77 2.84 2.63
C TYR A 121 13.61 1.57 3.47
N TYR A 122 12.47 1.42 4.15
CA TYR A 122 12.25 0.26 5.01
C TYR A 122 12.04 -1.03 4.26
N GLU A 123 11.52 -0.99 3.02
CA GLU A 123 11.50 -2.17 2.16
C GLU A 123 12.92 -2.69 1.94
N VAL A 124 13.84 -1.83 1.55
CA VAL A 124 15.25 -2.19 1.34
C VAL A 124 15.90 -2.63 2.66
N HIS A 125 15.62 -1.90 3.76
CA HIS A 125 16.12 -2.23 5.09
C HIS A 125 15.76 -3.66 5.51
N TYR A 126 14.51 -4.06 5.35
CA TYR A 126 14.07 -5.41 5.72
C TYR A 126 14.59 -6.47 4.74
N GLN A 127 14.74 -6.13 3.47
CA GLN A 127 15.37 -7.03 2.50
C GLN A 127 16.83 -7.32 2.88
N PHE A 128 17.58 -6.33 3.33
CA PHE A 128 18.94 -6.53 3.86
C PHE A 128 18.94 -7.30 5.17
N LYS A 129 18.04 -6.98 6.08
CA LYS A 129 17.94 -7.66 7.38
C LYS A 129 17.69 -9.16 7.23
N TYR A 130 16.90 -9.57 6.26
CA TYR A 130 16.60 -10.97 5.97
C TYR A 130 17.54 -11.60 4.95
N ASP A 131 18.55 -10.86 4.47
CA ASP A 131 19.53 -11.34 3.47
C ASP A 131 18.88 -11.97 2.24
N VAL A 132 17.85 -11.32 1.69
CA VAL A 132 17.00 -11.90 0.64
C VAL A 132 17.76 -12.32 -0.62
N LEU A 133 18.89 -11.63 -0.93
CA LEU A 133 19.73 -11.98 -2.09
C LEU A 133 20.55 -13.25 -1.86
N SER A 134 20.79 -13.62 -0.60
CA SER A 134 21.59 -14.79 -0.22
C SER A 134 20.73 -15.94 0.30
N ASP A 135 19.45 -15.71 0.56
CA ASP A 135 18.53 -16.72 1.11
C ASP A 135 17.81 -17.45 -0.04
N ASP A 136 18.06 -18.76 -0.16
CA ASP A 136 17.43 -19.60 -1.19
C ASP A 136 15.91 -19.71 -1.01
N ASN A 137 15.38 -19.44 0.17
CA ASN A 137 13.94 -19.47 0.45
C ASN A 137 13.23 -18.17 0.09
N CYS A 138 13.97 -17.11 -0.27
CA CYS A 138 13.37 -15.85 -0.70
C CYS A 138 12.91 -15.92 -2.16
N LEU A 139 11.69 -15.54 -2.37
CA LEU A 139 11.07 -15.51 -3.70
C LEU A 139 11.47 -14.26 -4.50
#